data_d0ad1bb78252b3462132ba0117d78332
#
_entry.id   d0ad1bb78252b3462132ba0117d78332
#
_cell.length_a   1.000
_cell.length_b   1.000
_cell.length_c   1.000
_cell.angle_alpha   90.00
_cell.angle_beta   90.00
_cell.angle_gamma   90.00
#
_symmetry.space_group_name_H-M   'P 1'
#
loop_
_entity.id
_entity.type
_entity.pdbx_description
1 polymer ?
#
loop_
_entity_poly.entity_id
_entity_poly.type
_entity_poly.pdbx_seq_one_letter_code
_entity_poly.pdbx_strand_id
1 'polypeptide(L)'
;MAAGKKIGKKSQASNDFLEPLKPIIGTATNVGTSRAFNNGAAVVTFSLPALSPNATSFTVTASTGQTGTGASSPITVEGIASTATPTFTVTATNAAGTSAASDASNAVTITTVPATPSAPSATAGVDVDSVSWTAPANGGSAITSYVWAASDGKTNSTGSTSVSVAQEANTAQTYTVRAINANGTSATSPASNNVTTIAPFFPPFFPPFFPFFPPFFPPYFPFFPPFFPPFFPFFPPFFPPFFPFFPFFPPFFPPSFGGGGGSMCYADYCWQCPCANCTC
;
A
#
# COMPACT_ATOMS: atom_id res chain seq x y z
N MET A 1 79.32 47.64 -11.44
CA MET A 1 78.54 46.34 -11.45
C MET A 1 77.69 46.34 -10.21
N ALA A 2 76.37 46.52 -10.38
CA ALA A 2 75.45 46.55 -9.27
C ALA A 2 75.01 45.14 -8.94
N ALA A 3 75.26 44.68 -7.73
CA ALA A 3 74.86 43.38 -7.26
C ALA A 3 73.31 43.37 -7.04
N GLY A 4 72.56 42.58 -7.89
CA GLY A 4 71.13 42.39 -7.75
C GLY A 4 70.78 41.67 -6.46
N LYS A 5 70.06 42.35 -5.58
CA LYS A 5 69.53 41.81 -4.35
C LYS A 5 68.43 40.78 -4.69
N LYS A 6 68.78 39.50 -4.52
CA LYS A 6 67.74 38.42 -4.60
C LYS A 6 66.75 38.67 -3.47
N ILE A 7 65.50 39.05 -3.85
CA ILE A 7 64.38 39.04 -2.95
C ILE A 7 64.06 37.58 -2.70
N GLY A 8 64.40 37.07 -1.49
CA GLY A 8 64.04 35.76 -1.08
C GLY A 8 62.52 35.61 -1.12
N LYS A 9 62.01 34.55 -1.74
CA LYS A 9 60.60 34.12 -1.61
C LYS A 9 60.37 34.04 -0.08
N LYS A 10 59.47 34.88 0.43
CA LYS A 10 58.93 34.67 1.78
C LYS A 10 58.35 33.26 1.76
N SER A 11 58.95 32.37 2.50
CA SER A 11 58.37 31.09 2.82
C SER A 11 57.00 31.39 3.40
N GLN A 12 55.96 30.93 2.72
CA GLN A 12 54.61 30.93 3.24
C GLN A 12 54.70 30.10 4.53
N ALA A 13 54.72 30.79 5.70
CA ALA A 13 54.67 30.11 6.98
C ALA A 13 53.48 29.18 6.93
N SER A 14 53.72 27.90 7.11
CA SER A 14 52.69 26.89 7.10
C SER A 14 51.63 27.31 8.15
N ASN A 15 50.43 27.58 7.69
CA ASN A 15 49.28 27.89 8.55
C ASN A 15 48.88 26.68 9.40
N ASP A 16 49.64 25.59 9.36
CA ASP A 16 49.35 24.32 10.04
C ASP A 16 49.51 24.39 11.56
N PHE A 17 50.11 25.49 12.09
CA PHE A 17 50.27 25.72 13.54
C PHE A 17 49.11 26.50 14.18
N LEU A 18 48.10 26.88 13.43
CA LEU A 18 46.93 27.59 13.94
C LEU A 18 45.68 26.77 13.74
N GLU A 19 44.74 26.84 14.69
CA GLU A 19 43.43 26.24 14.59
C GLU A 19 42.68 26.84 13.39
N PRO A 20 41.79 26.07 12.74
CA PRO A 20 40.90 26.60 11.69
C PRO A 20 40.01 27.73 12.23
N LEU A 21 39.66 28.66 11.38
CA LEU A 21 38.67 29.69 11.73
C LEU A 21 37.27 29.06 11.81
N LYS A 22 36.37 29.71 12.57
CA LYS A 22 34.98 29.37 12.67
C LYS A 22 34.35 29.15 11.26
N PRO A 23 33.79 27.98 10.94
CA PRO A 23 33.16 27.74 9.64
C PRO A 23 31.96 28.64 9.40
N ILE A 24 31.69 28.93 8.14
CA ILE A 24 30.48 29.63 7.68
C ILE A 24 29.47 28.55 7.32
N ILE A 25 28.34 28.50 8.04
CA ILE A 25 27.28 27.56 7.79
C ILE A 25 26.54 27.94 6.48
N GLY A 26 26.20 26.95 5.68
CA GLY A 26 25.32 27.07 4.52
C GLY A 26 23.91 26.60 4.85
N THR A 27 23.31 25.86 3.94
CA THR A 27 21.95 25.33 4.09
C THR A 27 21.95 23.91 4.60
N ALA A 28 20.95 23.60 5.45
CA ALA A 28 20.59 22.24 5.82
C ALA A 28 19.34 21.82 5.03
N THR A 29 19.36 20.60 4.46
CA THR A 29 18.27 20.03 3.66
C THR A 29 17.95 18.61 4.12
N ASN A 30 16.64 18.28 4.15
CA ASN A 30 16.18 16.96 4.53
C ASN A 30 16.50 15.90 3.46
N VAL A 31 16.91 14.71 3.88
CA VAL A 31 17.05 13.51 3.05
C VAL A 31 15.99 12.48 3.49
N GLY A 32 14.76 12.65 3.00
CA GLY A 32 13.64 11.82 3.42
C GLY A 32 13.48 10.53 2.64
N THR A 33 13.86 10.52 1.36
CA THR A 33 13.64 9.40 0.44
C THR A 33 14.35 8.13 0.90
N SER A 34 13.59 7.05 1.01
CA SER A 34 14.05 5.69 1.39
C SER A 34 14.69 5.61 2.79
N ARG A 35 14.56 6.64 3.62
CA ARG A 35 15.05 6.60 5.01
C ARG A 35 14.05 5.84 5.89
N ALA A 36 14.54 4.84 6.63
CA ALA A 36 13.71 4.08 7.55
C ALA A 36 13.08 4.99 8.61
N PHE A 37 11.89 4.61 9.10
CA PHE A 37 11.20 5.36 10.15
C PHE A 37 12.11 5.61 11.35
N ASN A 38 12.13 6.83 11.86
CA ASN A 38 13.02 7.32 12.94
C ASN A 38 14.53 7.23 12.65
N ASN A 39 14.94 7.07 11.40
CA ASN A 39 16.33 7.12 10.96
C ASN A 39 16.48 8.12 9.81
N GLY A 40 15.96 9.32 10.01
CA GLY A 40 16.07 10.41 9.06
C GLY A 40 17.48 10.98 8.97
N ALA A 41 17.72 11.80 7.96
CA ALA A 41 19.00 12.44 7.72
C ALA A 41 18.85 13.86 7.17
N ALA A 42 19.87 14.67 7.35
CA ALA A 42 20.00 15.97 6.73
C ALA A 42 21.39 16.13 6.12
N VAL A 43 21.45 16.76 4.95
CA VAL A 43 22.70 17.21 4.32
C VAL A 43 22.92 18.66 4.68
N VAL A 44 24.12 18.95 5.20
CA VAL A 44 24.51 20.30 5.64
C VAL A 44 25.68 20.79 4.80
N THR A 45 25.53 21.94 4.18
CA THR A 45 26.59 22.64 3.45
C THR A 45 27.26 23.67 4.32
N PHE A 46 28.54 23.91 4.10
CA PHE A 46 29.33 24.91 4.80
C PHE A 46 30.58 25.25 4.01
N SER A 47 31.30 26.31 4.44
CA SER A 47 32.60 26.68 3.90
C SER A 47 33.50 27.17 5.01
N LEU A 48 34.83 27.17 4.77
CA LEU A 48 35.75 27.90 5.60
C LEU A 48 35.90 29.34 5.11
N PRO A 49 36.12 30.31 6.04
CA PRO A 49 36.49 31.67 5.65
C PRO A 49 37.75 31.70 4.81
N ALA A 50 37.88 32.72 3.95
CA ALA A 50 39.14 32.99 3.28
C ALA A 50 40.27 33.20 4.34
N LEU A 51 41.47 32.68 4.06
CA LEU A 51 42.63 32.74 4.97
C LEU A 51 42.54 31.85 6.21
N SER A 52 41.50 30.99 6.33
CA SER A 52 41.49 29.97 7.38
C SER A 52 42.64 28.98 7.19
N PRO A 53 43.32 28.56 8.25
CA PRO A 53 44.17 27.36 8.21
C PRO A 53 43.40 26.17 7.67
N ASN A 54 44.10 25.27 6.97
CA ASN A 54 43.50 24.07 6.43
C ASN A 54 42.90 23.20 7.56
N ALA A 55 41.69 22.73 7.36
CA ALA A 55 41.07 21.70 8.21
C ALA A 55 41.33 20.32 7.63
N THR A 56 41.55 19.34 8.47
CA THR A 56 41.67 17.93 8.09
C THR A 56 40.35 17.20 8.23
N SER A 57 39.44 17.70 9.08
CA SER A 57 38.11 17.15 9.28
C SER A 57 37.10 18.21 9.74
N PHE A 58 35.85 17.91 9.54
CA PHE A 58 34.72 18.71 9.99
C PHE A 58 33.76 17.83 10.76
N THR A 59 33.13 18.37 11.80
CA THR A 59 32.07 17.75 12.55
C THR A 59 30.83 18.63 12.46
N VAL A 60 29.75 18.08 11.94
CA VAL A 60 28.40 18.70 11.94
C VAL A 60 27.62 18.11 13.11
N THR A 61 27.06 18.98 13.96
CA THR A 61 26.27 18.59 15.14
C THR A 61 24.88 19.14 15.01
N ALA A 62 23.88 18.25 15.08
CA ALA A 62 22.48 18.62 15.16
C ALA A 62 22.10 19.10 16.55
N SER A 63 21.15 20.03 16.68
CA SER A 63 20.64 20.48 18.00
C SER A 63 19.96 19.36 18.79
N THR A 64 19.64 18.24 18.14
CA THR A 64 19.10 17.00 18.72
C THR A 64 20.19 16.00 19.15
N GLY A 65 21.48 16.35 18.99
CA GLY A 65 22.63 15.60 19.50
C GLY A 65 23.31 14.68 18.49
N GLN A 66 22.72 14.40 17.30
CA GLN A 66 23.37 13.57 16.29
C GLN A 66 24.53 14.31 15.64
N THR A 67 25.56 13.58 15.23
CA THR A 67 26.74 14.15 14.57
C THR A 67 27.06 13.43 13.27
N GLY A 68 27.63 14.19 12.33
CA GLY A 68 28.22 13.66 11.10
C GLY A 68 29.66 14.22 10.97
N THR A 69 30.59 13.42 10.46
CA THR A 69 31.98 13.83 10.23
C THR A 69 32.39 13.62 8.79
N GLY A 70 33.28 14.43 8.28
CA GLY A 70 33.80 14.34 6.92
C GLY A 70 34.99 15.25 6.67
N ALA A 71 35.69 15.03 5.56
CA ALA A 71 36.85 15.84 5.16
C ALA A 71 36.47 17.12 4.42
N SER A 72 35.22 17.21 3.93
CA SER A 72 34.74 18.36 3.13
C SER A 72 33.24 18.54 3.25
N SER A 73 32.74 19.71 2.87
CA SER A 73 31.30 19.98 2.63
C SER A 73 30.83 19.33 1.30
N PRO A 74 29.59 18.83 1.22
CA PRO A 74 28.62 18.74 2.31
C PRO A 74 28.83 17.50 3.21
N ILE A 75 28.24 17.53 4.42
CA ILE A 75 28.22 16.39 5.35
C ILE A 75 26.78 15.98 5.63
N THR A 76 26.53 14.67 5.65
CA THR A 76 25.24 14.10 6.05
C THR A 76 25.26 13.75 7.53
N VAL A 77 24.24 14.19 8.26
CA VAL A 77 23.95 13.79 9.64
C VAL A 77 22.77 12.82 9.62
N GLU A 78 22.96 11.64 10.17
CA GLU A 78 21.98 10.54 10.16
C GLU A 78 21.42 10.26 11.56
N GLY A 79 20.42 9.35 11.64
CA GLY A 79 19.84 8.91 12.91
C GLY A 79 18.92 9.94 13.56
N ILE A 80 18.43 10.92 12.81
CA ILE A 80 17.55 11.95 13.33
C ILE A 80 16.12 11.42 13.34
N ALA A 81 15.41 11.61 14.46
CA ALA A 81 14.01 11.17 14.58
C ALA A 81 13.12 11.83 13.52
N SER A 82 12.13 11.08 13.02
CA SER A 82 11.10 11.61 12.13
C SER A 82 10.35 12.76 12.81
N THR A 83 9.96 13.75 12.04
CA THR A 83 9.27 14.97 12.50
C THR A 83 10.10 15.95 13.35
N ALA A 84 11.33 15.59 13.75
CA ALA A 84 12.23 16.52 14.40
C ALA A 84 12.55 17.71 13.47
N THR A 85 12.85 18.85 14.06
CA THR A 85 13.18 20.10 13.34
C THR A 85 14.54 20.65 13.80
N PRO A 86 15.66 19.88 13.65
CA PRO A 86 16.95 20.33 14.09
C PRO A 86 17.47 21.54 13.32
N THR A 87 18.35 22.30 14.00
CA THR A 87 19.35 23.18 13.40
C THR A 87 20.71 22.51 13.52
N PHE A 88 21.71 22.96 12.76
CA PHE A 88 23.05 22.33 12.72
C PHE A 88 24.12 23.37 12.93
N THR A 89 25.19 22.97 13.58
CA THR A 89 26.44 23.73 13.70
C THR A 89 27.62 22.90 13.18
N VAL A 90 28.69 23.54 12.75
CA VAL A 90 29.88 22.89 12.19
C VAL A 90 31.13 23.38 12.95
N THR A 91 31.99 22.44 13.28
CA THR A 91 33.39 22.72 13.74
C THR A 91 34.36 22.18 12.71
N ALA A 92 35.53 22.81 12.60
CA ALA A 92 36.65 22.41 11.76
C ALA A 92 37.84 22.05 12.62
N THR A 93 38.51 20.96 12.31
CA THR A 93 39.67 20.44 13.11
C THR A 93 40.88 20.26 12.21
N ASN A 94 42.08 20.60 12.77
CA ASN A 94 43.39 20.26 12.22
C ASN A 94 44.32 19.81 13.34
N ALA A 95 45.63 19.67 13.08
CA ALA A 95 46.61 19.23 14.05
C ALA A 95 46.83 20.25 15.20
N ALA A 96 46.51 21.53 15.00
CA ALA A 96 46.64 22.57 16.01
C ALA A 96 45.44 22.60 16.97
N GLY A 97 44.27 22.19 16.53
CA GLY A 97 43.05 22.16 17.36
C GLY A 97 41.75 22.20 16.58
N THR A 98 40.67 22.51 17.29
CA THR A 98 39.30 22.59 16.75
C THR A 98 38.77 24.00 16.87
N SER A 99 38.18 24.50 15.80
CA SER A 99 37.60 25.85 15.73
C SER A 99 36.39 26.01 16.67
N ALA A 100 36.01 27.26 16.92
CA ALA A 100 34.68 27.56 17.43
C ALA A 100 33.59 27.00 16.46
N ALA A 101 32.43 26.64 17.02
CA ALA A 101 31.28 26.19 16.23
C ALA A 101 30.75 27.35 15.36
N SER A 102 30.25 27.02 14.16
CA SER A 102 29.53 27.95 13.29
C SER A 102 28.29 28.50 13.97
N ASP A 103 27.68 29.51 13.36
CA ASP A 103 26.31 29.85 13.67
C ASP A 103 25.37 28.67 13.32
N ALA A 104 24.13 28.68 13.85
CA ALA A 104 23.16 27.64 13.54
C ALA A 104 22.62 27.78 12.10
N SER A 105 22.38 26.65 11.45
CA SER A 105 21.72 26.62 10.15
C SER A 105 20.23 27.02 10.23
N ASN A 106 19.56 27.05 9.09
CA ASN A 106 18.11 26.97 9.05
C ASN A 106 17.64 25.68 9.76
N ALA A 107 16.46 25.74 10.40
CA ALA A 107 15.77 24.54 10.87
C ALA A 107 15.23 23.75 9.67
N VAL A 108 15.29 22.42 9.75
CA VAL A 108 14.81 21.52 8.70
C VAL A 108 13.92 20.43 9.28
N THR A 109 12.69 20.29 8.78
CA THR A 109 11.80 19.20 9.19
C THR A 109 12.28 17.88 8.59
N ILE A 110 12.58 16.93 9.44
CA ILE A 110 13.05 15.61 9.03
C ILE A 110 11.85 14.71 8.69
N THR A 111 11.89 14.11 7.52
CA THR A 111 10.86 13.16 7.06
C THR A 111 11.48 11.81 6.71
N THR A 112 10.69 10.74 6.81
CA THR A 112 11.11 9.35 6.54
C THR A 112 9.95 8.58 5.89
N VAL A 113 10.15 7.32 5.51
CA VAL A 113 9.05 6.41 5.21
C VAL A 113 8.15 6.22 6.43
N PRO A 114 6.89 5.76 6.27
CA PRO A 114 6.00 5.50 7.40
C PRO A 114 6.55 4.42 8.32
N ALA A 115 6.09 4.44 9.57
CA ALA A 115 6.32 3.33 10.50
C ALA A 115 5.71 2.03 9.97
N THR A 116 6.22 0.89 10.43
CA THR A 116 5.63 -0.41 10.16
C THR A 116 4.21 -0.45 10.71
N PRO A 117 3.17 -0.78 9.90
CA PRO A 117 1.81 -0.97 10.42
C PRO A 117 1.76 -2.10 11.45
N SER A 118 0.83 -2.02 12.40
CA SER A 118 0.48 -3.17 13.25
C SER A 118 -0.15 -4.28 12.41
N ALA A 119 -0.25 -5.49 12.98
CA ALA A 119 -0.94 -6.59 12.33
C ALA A 119 -2.37 -6.19 11.97
N PRO A 120 -2.83 -6.43 10.72
CA PRO A 120 -4.22 -6.23 10.35
C PRO A 120 -5.16 -7.16 11.12
N SER A 121 -6.42 -6.77 11.25
CA SER A 121 -7.50 -7.65 11.70
C SER A 121 -8.26 -8.15 10.48
N ALA A 122 -8.46 -9.47 10.37
CA ALA A 122 -9.23 -10.09 9.31
C ALA A 122 -10.49 -10.76 9.88
N THR A 123 -11.60 -10.68 9.13
CA THR A 123 -12.88 -11.32 9.47
C THR A 123 -13.40 -12.01 8.21
N ALA A 124 -13.72 -13.30 8.35
CA ALA A 124 -14.28 -14.09 7.26
C ALA A 124 -15.73 -13.69 6.96
N GLY A 125 -16.08 -13.62 5.70
CA GLY A 125 -17.44 -13.50 5.18
C GLY A 125 -17.74 -14.59 4.17
N VAL A 126 -18.89 -14.50 3.50
CA VAL A 126 -19.28 -15.42 2.43
C VAL A 126 -18.56 -15.00 1.15
N ASP A 127 -17.67 -15.85 0.64
CA ASP A 127 -16.82 -15.61 -0.54
C ASP A 127 -15.97 -14.33 -0.47
N VAL A 128 -15.84 -13.73 0.73
CA VAL A 128 -15.11 -12.47 0.94
C VAL A 128 -14.54 -12.40 2.35
N ASP A 129 -13.31 -11.89 2.48
CA ASP A 129 -12.72 -11.54 3.76
C ASP A 129 -12.69 -10.01 3.91
N SER A 130 -13.07 -9.53 5.09
CA SER A 130 -12.93 -8.11 5.47
C SER A 130 -11.64 -7.92 6.26
N VAL A 131 -10.75 -7.07 5.76
CA VAL A 131 -9.45 -6.79 6.38
C VAL A 131 -9.37 -5.33 6.76
N SER A 132 -8.94 -5.02 7.98
CA SER A 132 -8.78 -3.64 8.47
C SER A 132 -7.49 -3.48 9.27
N TRP A 133 -6.97 -2.26 9.30
CA TRP A 133 -5.74 -1.91 10.04
C TRP A 133 -5.78 -0.49 10.57
N THR A 134 -4.88 -0.20 11.49
CA THR A 134 -4.67 1.17 11.98
C THR A 134 -3.58 1.85 11.16
N ALA A 135 -3.82 3.09 10.77
CA ALA A 135 -2.80 3.90 10.10
C ALA A 135 -1.57 4.06 11.02
N PRO A 136 -0.36 3.72 10.56
CA PRO A 136 0.85 3.90 11.33
C PRO A 136 1.28 5.39 11.36
N ALA A 137 2.29 5.72 12.16
CA ALA A 137 2.91 7.04 12.10
C ALA A 137 3.47 7.32 10.70
N ASN A 138 3.21 8.50 10.18
CA ASN A 138 3.46 8.85 8.78
C ASN A 138 4.91 9.25 8.45
N GLY A 139 5.81 9.31 9.44
CA GLY A 139 7.19 9.70 9.23
C GLY A 139 7.40 11.17 8.84
N GLY A 140 6.45 12.05 9.12
CA GLY A 140 6.50 13.48 8.77
C GLY A 140 6.04 13.78 7.34
N SER A 141 5.53 12.80 6.61
CA SER A 141 4.96 12.94 5.27
C SER A 141 3.67 12.13 5.19
N ALA A 142 2.59 12.72 4.66
CA ALA A 142 1.27 12.09 4.62
C ALA A 142 1.31 10.73 3.92
N ILE A 143 0.61 9.74 4.49
CA ILE A 143 0.41 8.42 3.85
C ILE A 143 -0.54 8.62 2.67
N THR A 144 -0.12 8.17 1.49
CA THR A 144 -0.88 8.30 0.23
C THR A 144 -1.65 7.04 -0.12
N SER A 145 -1.13 5.87 0.29
CA SER A 145 -1.76 4.58 0.02
C SER A 145 -1.23 3.48 0.93
N TYR A 146 -1.91 2.34 0.90
CA TYR A 146 -1.49 1.09 1.53
C TYR A 146 -1.45 0.00 0.48
N VAL A 147 -0.47 -0.90 0.58
CA VAL A 147 -0.43 -2.14 -0.19
C VAL A 147 -0.71 -3.28 0.77
N TRP A 148 -1.74 -4.06 0.50
CA TRP A 148 -2.04 -5.28 1.21
C TRP A 148 -1.65 -6.51 0.39
N ALA A 149 -1.34 -7.60 1.07
CA ALA A 149 -1.06 -8.88 0.45
C ALA A 149 -1.67 -10.01 1.29
N ALA A 150 -2.32 -10.96 0.61
CA ALA A 150 -2.83 -12.19 1.18
C ALA A 150 -1.80 -13.31 1.05
N SER A 151 -1.92 -14.35 1.87
CA SER A 151 -1.00 -15.50 1.86
C SER A 151 -1.10 -16.37 0.60
N ASP A 152 -2.18 -16.26 -0.17
CA ASP A 152 -2.36 -16.89 -1.50
C ASP A 152 -1.66 -16.14 -2.65
N GLY A 153 -1.03 -15.00 -2.36
CA GLY A 153 -0.32 -14.18 -3.34
C GLY A 153 -1.16 -13.04 -3.95
N LYS A 154 -2.45 -12.93 -3.63
CA LYS A 154 -3.25 -11.76 -4.03
C LYS A 154 -2.70 -10.50 -3.36
N THR A 155 -2.60 -9.42 -4.11
CA THR A 155 -2.13 -8.12 -3.62
C THR A 155 -2.80 -6.99 -4.39
N ASN A 156 -3.03 -5.88 -3.71
CA ASN A 156 -3.51 -4.65 -4.34
C ASN A 156 -3.19 -3.44 -3.45
N SER A 157 -3.50 -2.25 -3.94
CA SER A 157 -3.33 -0.99 -3.21
C SER A 157 -4.68 -0.32 -2.93
N THR A 158 -4.74 0.43 -1.82
CA THR A 158 -5.93 1.20 -1.42
C THR A 158 -5.52 2.48 -0.69
N GLY A 159 -6.33 3.53 -0.78
CA GLY A 159 -6.20 4.72 0.06
C GLY A 159 -6.87 4.59 1.43
N SER A 160 -7.67 3.55 1.64
CA SER A 160 -8.42 3.31 2.88
C SER A 160 -7.64 2.41 3.85
N THR A 161 -8.02 2.40 5.12
CA THR A 161 -7.49 1.50 6.15
C THR A 161 -8.28 0.20 6.29
N SER A 162 -9.07 -0.13 5.28
CA SER A 162 -9.81 -1.39 5.18
C SER A 162 -10.02 -1.78 3.72
N VAL A 163 -10.25 -3.07 3.49
CA VAL A 163 -10.53 -3.65 2.18
C VAL A 163 -11.38 -4.90 2.34
N SER A 164 -12.23 -5.16 1.34
CA SER A 164 -12.90 -6.46 1.16
C SER A 164 -12.17 -7.22 0.06
N VAL A 165 -11.73 -8.43 0.37
CA VAL A 165 -10.93 -9.27 -0.53
C VAL A 165 -11.76 -10.48 -0.91
N ALA A 166 -12.09 -10.62 -2.21
CA ALA A 166 -12.76 -11.81 -2.71
C ALA A 166 -11.84 -13.03 -2.54
N GLN A 167 -12.36 -14.08 -1.90
CA GLN A 167 -11.65 -15.32 -1.60
C GLN A 167 -12.53 -16.51 -1.92
N GLU A 168 -11.87 -17.63 -2.26
CA GLU A 168 -12.59 -18.88 -2.42
C GLU A 168 -13.06 -19.40 -1.07
N ALA A 169 -14.25 -19.99 -1.05
CA ALA A 169 -14.82 -20.59 0.15
C ALA A 169 -13.90 -21.67 0.75
N ASN A 170 -13.90 -21.80 2.07
CA ASN A 170 -13.11 -22.76 2.84
C ASN A 170 -11.59 -22.61 2.68
N THR A 171 -11.10 -21.46 2.21
CA THR A 171 -9.67 -21.17 2.14
C THR A 171 -9.22 -20.42 3.39
N ALA A 172 -8.12 -20.88 4.00
CA ALA A 172 -7.52 -20.22 5.16
C ALA A 172 -6.51 -19.17 4.69
N GLN A 173 -6.64 -17.92 5.15
CA GLN A 173 -5.82 -16.79 4.72
C GLN A 173 -5.29 -15.96 5.88
N THR A 174 -4.11 -15.37 5.68
CA THR A 174 -3.57 -14.28 6.49
C THR A 174 -3.23 -13.10 5.59
N TYR A 175 -3.20 -11.91 6.17
CA TYR A 175 -2.99 -10.66 5.44
C TYR A 175 -1.86 -9.85 6.05
N THR A 176 -1.11 -9.16 5.22
CA THR A 176 -0.08 -8.18 5.60
C THR A 176 -0.33 -6.86 4.91
N VAL A 177 0.18 -5.77 5.49
CA VAL A 177 0.02 -4.41 4.98
C VAL A 177 1.32 -3.63 5.02
N ARG A 178 1.55 -2.77 4.04
CA ARG A 178 2.59 -1.73 4.00
C ARG A 178 1.95 -0.38 3.77
N ALA A 179 2.47 0.66 4.40
CA ALA A 179 2.05 2.04 4.17
C ALA A 179 3.05 2.76 3.25
N ILE A 180 2.56 3.66 2.41
CA ILE A 180 3.35 4.42 1.43
C ILE A 180 3.12 5.91 1.65
N ASN A 181 4.21 6.68 1.67
CA ASN A 181 4.21 8.13 1.60
C ASN A 181 5.16 8.63 0.49
N ALA A 182 5.36 9.95 0.38
CA ALA A 182 6.26 10.53 -0.63
C ALA A 182 7.73 10.10 -0.48
N ASN A 183 8.16 9.64 0.70
CA ASN A 183 9.54 9.18 0.94
C ASN A 183 9.73 7.70 0.63
N GLY A 184 8.64 6.92 0.46
CA GLY A 184 8.70 5.51 0.11
C GLY A 184 7.76 4.63 0.93
N THR A 185 8.06 3.35 0.97
CA THR A 185 7.22 2.30 1.55
C THR A 185 7.78 1.84 2.91
N SER A 186 6.90 1.65 3.88
CA SER A 186 7.23 1.07 5.19
C SER A 186 7.70 -0.38 5.10
N ALA A 187 8.25 -0.90 6.18
CA ALA A 187 8.37 -2.34 6.37
C ALA A 187 6.97 -3.00 6.37
N THR A 188 6.94 -4.32 6.09
CA THR A 188 5.70 -5.13 6.10
C THR A 188 5.22 -5.34 7.54
N SER A 189 3.92 -5.22 7.77
CA SER A 189 3.31 -5.55 9.06
C SER A 189 3.53 -7.03 9.42
N PRO A 190 3.38 -7.41 10.69
CA PRO A 190 3.09 -8.80 11.04
C PRO A 190 1.83 -9.28 10.32
N ALA A 191 1.68 -10.60 10.16
CA ALA A 191 0.47 -11.19 9.58
C ALA A 191 -0.74 -10.96 10.49
N SER A 192 -1.93 -10.89 9.88
CA SER A 192 -3.21 -10.88 10.58
C SER A 192 -3.45 -12.19 11.33
N ASN A 193 -4.55 -12.24 12.11
CA ASN A 193 -5.17 -13.51 12.49
C ASN A 193 -5.51 -14.31 11.21
N ASN A 194 -5.48 -15.64 11.34
CA ASN A 194 -5.93 -16.54 10.27
C ASN A 194 -7.47 -16.53 10.22
N VAL A 195 -8.03 -16.44 9.01
CA VAL A 195 -9.47 -16.53 8.75
C VAL A 195 -9.72 -17.59 7.69
N THR A 196 -10.87 -18.29 7.79
CA THR A 196 -11.32 -19.23 6.77
C THR A 196 -12.61 -18.70 6.18
N THR A 197 -12.58 -18.35 4.89
CA THR A 197 -13.72 -17.79 4.15
C THR A 197 -14.91 -18.73 4.19
N ILE A 198 -16.10 -18.19 4.39
CA ILE A 198 -17.33 -18.96 4.55
C ILE A 198 -17.89 -19.30 3.16
N ALA A 199 -18.33 -20.55 2.98
CA ALA A 199 -19.03 -20.96 1.77
C ALA A 199 -20.47 -20.38 1.75
N PRO A 200 -21.01 -19.99 0.58
CA PRO A 200 -22.40 -19.63 0.45
C PRO A 200 -23.28 -20.83 0.83
N PHE A 201 -24.25 -20.60 1.71
CA PHE A 201 -25.22 -21.62 2.07
C PHE A 201 -26.22 -21.76 0.93
N PHE A 202 -26.09 -22.79 0.12
CA PHE A 202 -27.14 -23.24 -0.78
C PHE A 202 -28.00 -24.26 -0.04
N PRO A 203 -29.20 -23.93 0.42
CA PRO A 203 -30.11 -24.95 0.93
C PRO A 203 -30.32 -25.98 -0.19
N PRO A 204 -30.30 -27.29 0.12
CA PRO A 204 -30.55 -28.32 -0.87
C PRO A 204 -31.91 -28.04 -1.55
N PHE A 205 -31.88 -27.62 -2.80
CA PHE A 205 -33.03 -27.05 -3.51
C PHE A 205 -34.04 -28.11 -3.95
N PHE A 206 -33.87 -29.35 -3.55
CA PHE A 206 -34.88 -30.37 -3.66
C PHE A 206 -34.86 -31.23 -2.40
N PRO A 207 -35.95 -31.25 -1.64
CA PRO A 207 -36.17 -32.42 -0.82
C PRO A 207 -36.22 -33.62 -1.77
N PRO A 208 -35.65 -34.78 -1.43
CA PRO A 208 -35.81 -35.99 -2.22
C PRO A 208 -37.25 -36.51 -2.05
N PHE A 209 -38.20 -35.72 -2.48
CA PHE A 209 -39.60 -36.03 -2.35
C PHE A 209 -40.33 -35.97 -3.70
N PHE A 210 -39.96 -36.88 -4.58
CA PHE A 210 -40.88 -37.49 -5.49
C PHE A 210 -40.61 -38.98 -5.67
N PRO A 211 -40.70 -39.80 -4.61
CA PRO A 211 -40.77 -41.24 -4.80
C PRO A 211 -42.20 -41.75 -4.64
N PHE A 212 -43.23 -40.92 -4.85
CA PHE A 212 -44.60 -41.42 -4.79
C PHE A 212 -45.48 -40.67 -5.81
N PHE A 213 -45.25 -40.91 -7.09
CA PHE A 213 -46.37 -41.21 -7.94
C PHE A 213 -46.60 -42.73 -7.81
N PRO A 214 -47.61 -43.19 -7.09
CA PRO A 214 -47.99 -44.58 -7.20
C PRO A 214 -48.32 -44.82 -8.67
N PRO A 215 -47.99 -46.01 -9.23
CA PRO A 215 -48.43 -46.40 -10.58
C PRO A 215 -49.94 -46.69 -10.53
N PHE A 216 -50.75 -45.64 -10.35
CA PHE A 216 -52.20 -45.73 -10.46
C PHE A 216 -52.60 -45.43 -11.90
N PHE A 217 -52.05 -46.19 -12.84
CA PHE A 217 -52.76 -46.59 -14.01
C PHE A 217 -52.95 -48.11 -13.90
N PRO A 218 -54.15 -48.58 -13.52
CA PRO A 218 -54.46 -50.00 -13.66
C PRO A 218 -54.36 -50.35 -15.14
N PRO A 219 -53.71 -51.46 -15.51
CA PRO A 219 -53.51 -51.88 -16.90
C PRO A 219 -54.77 -52.37 -17.57
N TYR A 220 -55.91 -51.86 -17.24
CA TYR A 220 -57.20 -52.27 -17.81
C TYR A 220 -58.12 -51.10 -18.05
N PHE A 221 -57.95 -50.41 -19.17
CA PHE A 221 -59.03 -49.78 -19.91
C PHE A 221 -58.86 -50.09 -21.39
N PRO A 222 -59.31 -51.27 -21.84
CA PRO A 222 -59.35 -51.56 -23.24
C PRO A 222 -60.77 -51.25 -23.82
N PHE A 223 -61.40 -50.13 -23.48
CA PHE A 223 -62.61 -49.71 -24.16
C PHE A 223 -62.98 -48.27 -23.78
N PHE A 224 -62.48 -47.30 -24.59
CA PHE A 224 -63.22 -46.05 -24.72
C PHE A 224 -64.20 -46.16 -25.88
N PRO A 225 -65.53 -46.11 -25.64
CA PRO A 225 -66.43 -45.90 -26.70
C PRO A 225 -66.27 -44.49 -27.31
N PRO A 226 -66.45 -44.32 -28.61
CA PRO A 226 -66.30 -43.03 -29.28
C PRO A 226 -67.53 -42.15 -29.11
N PHE A 227 -67.96 -41.84 -27.91
CA PHE A 227 -69.08 -40.93 -27.66
C PHE A 227 -68.68 -39.97 -26.51
N PHE A 228 -68.04 -38.86 -26.88
CA PHE A 228 -68.09 -37.66 -26.05
C PHE A 228 -69.24 -36.78 -26.56
N PRO A 229 -70.29 -36.55 -25.81
CA PRO A 229 -71.24 -35.51 -26.12
C PRO A 229 -70.61 -34.14 -25.92
N PRO A 230 -70.90 -33.14 -26.73
CA PRO A 230 -70.30 -31.82 -26.70
C PRO A 230 -70.90 -30.90 -25.62
N PHE A 231 -71.06 -31.34 -24.39
CA PHE A 231 -71.58 -30.50 -23.30
C PHE A 231 -70.98 -30.85 -21.96
N PHE A 232 -69.95 -30.21 -21.60
CA PHE A 232 -69.60 -29.90 -20.17
C PHE A 232 -69.28 -28.44 -20.01
N PRO A 233 -70.26 -27.57 -19.73
CA PRO A 233 -70.04 -26.21 -19.26
C PRO A 233 -70.09 -26.13 -17.75
N PHE A 234 -69.38 -26.92 -16.97
CA PHE A 234 -69.26 -26.72 -15.51
C PHE A 234 -68.09 -27.48 -14.97
N PHE A 235 -66.85 -26.84 -15.00
CA PHE A 235 -65.87 -27.03 -13.97
C PHE A 235 -65.95 -25.81 -13.05
N PRO A 236 -66.26 -25.98 -11.76
CA PRO A 236 -66.14 -24.90 -10.81
C PRO A 236 -64.65 -24.54 -10.65
N PRO A 237 -64.31 -23.25 -10.43
CA PRO A 237 -62.94 -22.83 -10.17
C PRO A 237 -62.52 -23.25 -8.76
N PHE A 238 -62.04 -24.48 -8.63
CA PHE A 238 -61.38 -24.92 -7.39
C PHE A 238 -59.88 -24.76 -7.50
N PHE A 239 -59.42 -23.52 -7.61
CA PHE A 239 -58.12 -23.10 -7.15
C PHE A 239 -58.35 -21.96 -6.15
N PRO A 240 -57.99 -22.13 -4.87
CA PRO A 240 -58.05 -21.03 -3.94
C PRO A 240 -57.06 -19.94 -4.38
N PRO A 241 -57.39 -18.65 -4.23
CA PRO A 241 -56.53 -17.54 -4.56
C PRO A 241 -55.51 -17.34 -3.44
N PHE A 242 -54.49 -18.21 -3.36
CA PHE A 242 -53.39 -18.07 -2.41
C PHE A 242 -52.10 -18.30 -3.13
N PHE A 243 -51.66 -17.30 -3.87
CA PHE A 243 -50.25 -16.92 -4.05
C PHE A 243 -50.16 -15.52 -4.66
N PRO A 244 -50.49 -14.45 -3.90
CA PRO A 244 -49.92 -13.16 -4.20
C PRO A 244 -48.57 -13.06 -3.48
N PHE A 245 -47.52 -12.82 -4.16
CA PHE A 245 -46.16 -12.55 -3.72
C PHE A 245 -45.12 -13.58 -4.11
N PHE A 246 -44.80 -13.57 -5.40
CA PHE A 246 -43.40 -13.70 -5.85
C PHE A 246 -43.20 -12.80 -7.07
N PRO A 247 -42.91 -11.51 -6.84
CA PRO A 247 -42.40 -10.66 -7.91
C PRO A 247 -40.86 -10.65 -7.83
N PHE A 248 -40.17 -11.71 -8.21
CA PHE A 248 -38.74 -11.67 -8.51
C PHE A 248 -38.25 -13.06 -8.93
N PHE A 249 -38.64 -13.49 -10.11
CA PHE A 249 -37.83 -14.39 -10.91
C PHE A 249 -37.44 -13.63 -12.17
N PRO A 250 -36.14 -13.38 -12.42
CA PRO A 250 -35.69 -13.01 -13.75
C PRO A 250 -36.02 -14.19 -14.71
N PRO A 251 -36.39 -13.91 -15.96
CA PRO A 251 -36.75 -14.96 -16.92
C PRO A 251 -35.55 -15.87 -17.16
N PHE A 252 -35.69 -17.13 -16.82
CA PHE A 252 -34.71 -18.20 -16.99
C PHE A 252 -34.74 -18.77 -18.43
N PHE A 253 -34.90 -17.92 -19.43
CA PHE A 253 -34.68 -18.27 -20.84
C PHE A 253 -33.86 -17.19 -21.50
N PRO A 254 -32.70 -17.53 -22.08
CA PRO A 254 -32.01 -16.59 -22.94
C PRO A 254 -32.93 -16.31 -24.16
N PRO A 255 -33.01 -15.05 -24.58
CA PRO A 255 -33.75 -14.73 -25.81
C PRO A 255 -33.09 -15.47 -26.99
N SER A 256 -33.91 -16.19 -27.77
CA SER A 256 -33.50 -16.78 -29.03
C SER A 256 -32.89 -15.72 -29.93
N PHE A 257 -31.69 -15.98 -30.43
CA PHE A 257 -30.94 -15.12 -31.33
C PHE A 257 -31.71 -14.91 -32.64
N GLY A 258 -32.28 -13.73 -32.83
CA GLY A 258 -32.62 -13.16 -34.12
C GLY A 258 -31.57 -12.10 -34.46
N GLY A 259 -30.91 -12.22 -35.62
CA GLY A 259 -29.70 -11.56 -36.03
C GLY A 259 -29.68 -10.03 -35.96
N GLY A 260 -28.53 -9.47 -35.62
CA GLY A 260 -28.23 -8.05 -35.75
C GLY A 260 -27.10 -7.63 -34.78
N GLY A 261 -25.89 -7.51 -35.30
CA GLY A 261 -24.64 -7.19 -34.72
C GLY A 261 -24.57 -6.32 -33.46
N GLY A 262 -23.82 -6.81 -32.48
CA GLY A 262 -23.42 -6.08 -31.30
C GLY A 262 -23.22 -7.01 -30.11
N SER A 263 -22.09 -7.69 -30.02
CA SER A 263 -21.74 -8.51 -28.85
C SER A 263 -21.41 -7.60 -27.68
N MET A 264 -22.29 -7.54 -26.67
CA MET A 264 -21.94 -7.07 -25.34
C MET A 264 -21.44 -8.25 -24.52
N CYS A 265 -20.15 -8.29 -24.25
CA CYS A 265 -19.57 -9.22 -23.28
C CYS A 265 -19.82 -8.64 -21.88
N TYR A 266 -20.60 -9.34 -21.04
CA TYR A 266 -20.66 -9.09 -19.60
C TYR A 266 -19.44 -9.72 -18.94
N ALA A 267 -18.78 -8.98 -18.05
CA ALA A 267 -17.48 -9.32 -17.46
C ALA A 267 -17.42 -10.61 -16.60
N ASP A 268 -18.56 -11.26 -16.34
CA ASP A 268 -18.62 -12.38 -15.39
C ASP A 268 -18.60 -13.79 -16.02
N TYR A 269 -18.48 -13.94 -17.36
CA TYR A 269 -18.49 -15.24 -18.03
C TYR A 269 -17.47 -15.36 -19.17
N CYS A 270 -16.24 -14.91 -18.97
CA CYS A 270 -15.18 -14.92 -19.99
C CYS A 270 -14.68 -16.34 -20.38
N TRP A 271 -14.99 -17.38 -19.62
CA TRP A 271 -14.46 -18.74 -19.84
C TRP A 271 -15.28 -19.62 -20.81
N GLN A 272 -16.39 -19.12 -21.33
CA GLN A 272 -17.24 -19.87 -22.27
C GLN A 272 -17.31 -19.32 -23.71
N CYS A 273 -16.50 -18.33 -24.08
CA CYS A 273 -16.49 -17.80 -25.44
C CYS A 273 -15.37 -18.41 -26.30
N PRO A 274 -15.66 -19.18 -27.34
CA PRO A 274 -14.66 -19.71 -28.27
C PRO A 274 -14.28 -18.70 -29.37
N CYS A 275 -14.02 -17.45 -29.04
CA CYS A 275 -13.61 -16.44 -30.01
C CYS A 275 -12.15 -16.06 -29.83
N ALA A 276 -11.34 -16.22 -30.86
CA ALA A 276 -9.90 -16.00 -30.89
C ALA A 276 -9.44 -14.53 -30.77
N ASN A 277 -10.34 -13.56 -30.51
CA ASN A 277 -10.03 -12.13 -30.43
C ASN A 277 -10.83 -11.38 -29.37
N CYS A 278 -11.06 -11.94 -28.19
CA CYS A 278 -11.60 -11.20 -27.04
C CYS A 278 -10.43 -10.75 -26.16
N THR A 279 -10.11 -9.46 -26.19
CA THR A 279 -9.29 -8.80 -25.16
C THR A 279 -10.22 -8.36 -24.02
N CYS A 280 -10.02 -8.94 -22.84
CA CYS A 280 -10.63 -8.45 -21.59
C CYS A 280 -9.84 -7.28 -21.05
#